data_0735c321f8bfd1d1dda4656416483f07
#
_entry.id   0735c321f8bfd1d1dda4656416483f07
#
_cell.length_a   1.000
_cell.length_b   1.000
_cell.length_c   1.000
_cell.angle_alpha   90.00
_cell.angle_beta   90.00
_cell.angle_gamma   90.00
#
_symmetry.space_group_name_H-M   'P 1'
#
loop_
_entity.id
_entity.type
_entity.pdbx_description
1 polymer ?
#
loop_
_entity_poly.entity_id
_entity_poly.type
_entity_poly.pdbx_seq_one_letter_code
_entity_poly.pdbx_strand_id
1 'polypeptide(L)'
;MEAANKEGLWVDPLLTRPKHVAVVALGPSCKAVIAESMSTPGMKNPFDEVWTLNRGLRGFMHDKLFLMDDLRWLEKHDKTYARWVRKHNKPTMVSTVYHDYPNAVAYPLHEVMEYIKDDIFTQNTVSYMIAYAMYIEVERLSVYGADFVYPNGNFAEKGG
;
A
#
# COMPACT_ATOMS: atom_id res chain seq x y z
N MET A 1 -17.07 -1.11 -20.90
CA MET A 1 -16.19 -0.41 -21.86
C MET A 1 -14.83 -0.31 -21.15
N GLU A 2 -13.88 -1.14 -21.58
CA GLU A 2 -12.54 -1.17 -21.02
C GLU A 2 -11.77 0.08 -21.45
N ALA A 3 -11.25 0.82 -20.50
CA ALA A 3 -10.43 2.00 -20.80
C ALA A 3 -8.99 1.53 -21.08
N ALA A 4 -8.61 1.49 -22.37
CA ALA A 4 -7.23 1.31 -22.77
C ALA A 4 -6.54 2.67 -22.91
N ASN A 5 -5.26 2.76 -22.51
CA ASN A 5 -4.45 3.92 -22.81
C ASN A 5 -4.10 3.97 -24.32
N LYS A 6 -3.42 5.05 -24.76
CA LYS A 6 -3.04 5.24 -26.17
C LYS A 6 -2.12 4.15 -26.76
N GLU A 7 -1.62 3.26 -25.92
CA GLU A 7 -0.73 2.15 -26.29
C GLU A 7 -1.43 0.78 -26.20
N GLY A 8 -2.76 0.76 -25.92
CA GLY A 8 -3.56 -0.47 -25.88
C GLY A 8 -3.35 -1.32 -24.63
N LEU A 9 -2.64 -0.80 -23.63
CA LEU A 9 -2.51 -1.44 -22.33
C LEU A 9 -3.77 -1.19 -21.50
N TRP A 10 -4.27 -2.23 -20.85
CA TRP A 10 -5.37 -2.11 -19.90
C TRP A 10 -4.95 -1.18 -18.76
N VAL A 11 -5.64 -0.07 -18.62
CA VAL A 11 -5.44 0.86 -17.50
C VAL A 11 -6.61 0.66 -16.55
N ASP A 12 -6.32 0.20 -15.35
CA ASP A 12 -7.31 0.16 -14.27
C ASP A 12 -7.90 1.57 -14.10
N PRO A 13 -9.22 1.76 -14.28
CA PRO A 13 -9.85 3.07 -14.11
C PRO A 13 -9.75 3.60 -12.66
N LEU A 14 -9.32 2.77 -11.70
CA LEU A 14 -8.98 3.17 -10.34
C LEU A 14 -7.53 3.67 -10.20
N LEU A 15 -6.73 3.63 -11.26
CA LEU A 15 -5.39 4.20 -11.31
C LEU A 15 -5.48 5.73 -11.46
N THR A 16 -5.74 6.40 -10.35
CA THR A 16 -5.28 7.78 -10.23
C THR A 16 -3.75 7.76 -10.32
N ARG A 17 -3.15 8.64 -11.12
CA ARG A 17 -1.69 8.84 -11.10
C ARG A 17 -1.41 9.99 -10.14
N PRO A 18 -1.26 9.73 -8.83
CA PRO A 18 -0.92 10.77 -7.88
C PRO A 18 0.50 11.24 -8.14
N LYS A 19 0.72 12.54 -8.01
CA LYS A 19 2.06 13.10 -8.17
C LYS A 19 2.92 12.89 -6.94
N HIS A 20 2.34 13.05 -5.76
CA HIS A 20 3.04 12.89 -4.50
C HIS A 20 2.30 11.91 -3.60
N VAL A 21 2.91 10.78 -3.30
CA VAL A 21 2.37 9.73 -2.43
C VAL A 21 3.18 9.62 -1.15
N ALA A 22 2.49 9.51 -0.01
CA ALA A 22 3.07 9.09 1.25
C ALA A 22 2.83 7.59 1.46
N VAL A 23 3.87 6.81 1.57
CA VAL A 23 3.85 5.43 2.06
C VAL A 23 4.06 5.46 3.57
N VAL A 24 3.09 4.97 4.33
CA VAL A 24 3.12 4.97 5.80
C VAL A 24 3.13 3.53 6.31
N ALA A 25 4.30 3.07 6.71
CA ALA A 25 4.51 1.78 7.35
C ALA A 25 4.35 1.89 8.88
N LEU A 26 4.65 0.82 9.61
CA LEU A 26 4.29 0.68 11.03
C LEU A 26 5.45 0.99 12.01
N GLY A 27 6.62 1.33 11.51
CA GLY A 27 7.77 1.68 12.35
C GLY A 27 7.60 3.03 13.06
N PRO A 28 8.41 3.31 14.09
CA PRO A 28 8.29 4.50 14.93
C PRO A 28 8.28 5.83 14.19
N SER A 29 9.01 5.95 13.08
CA SER A 29 9.07 7.17 12.26
C SER A 29 7.77 7.46 11.48
N CYS A 30 6.78 6.56 11.51
CA CYS A 30 5.47 6.81 10.88
C CYS A 30 4.80 8.09 11.41
N LYS A 31 5.10 8.50 12.64
CA LYS A 31 4.56 9.73 13.25
C LYS A 31 5.00 11.00 12.52
N ALA A 32 6.11 10.96 11.79
CA ALA A 32 6.60 12.11 11.03
C ALA A 32 5.62 12.55 9.93
N VAL A 33 4.83 11.62 9.36
CA VAL A 33 3.79 11.95 8.38
C VAL A 33 2.76 12.91 8.94
N ILE A 34 2.41 12.78 10.23
CA ILE A 34 1.45 13.66 10.91
C ILE A 34 2.04 15.06 11.02
N ALA A 35 3.30 15.16 11.45
CA ALA A 35 3.97 16.45 11.58
C ALA A 35 4.07 17.16 10.22
N GLU A 36 4.39 16.45 9.14
CA GLU A 36 4.47 17.00 7.80
C GLU A 36 3.10 17.43 7.27
N SER A 37 2.05 16.63 7.51
CA SER A 37 0.68 16.96 7.14
C SER A 37 0.12 18.18 7.88
N MET A 38 0.63 18.45 9.10
CA MET A 38 0.18 19.56 9.97
C MET A 38 1.10 20.77 9.93
N SER A 39 2.26 20.70 9.29
CA SER A 39 3.33 21.70 9.39
C SER A 39 2.99 23.05 8.75
N THR A 40 1.89 23.15 8.01
CA THR A 40 1.51 24.42 7.38
C THR A 40 0.02 24.70 7.61
N PRO A 41 -0.35 25.55 8.57
CA PRO A 41 -1.73 25.95 8.81
C PRO A 41 -2.36 26.54 7.54
N GLY A 42 -3.48 25.99 7.11
CA GLY A 42 -4.22 26.45 5.93
C GLY A 42 -3.75 25.87 4.59
N MET A 43 -2.70 25.04 4.55
CA MET A 43 -2.35 24.29 3.34
C MET A 43 -3.11 22.97 3.24
N LYS A 44 -3.40 22.60 2.00
CA LYS A 44 -3.85 21.24 1.69
C LYS A 44 -2.76 20.23 2.12
N ASN A 45 -3.22 19.02 2.49
CA ASN A 45 -2.34 17.88 2.66
C ASN A 45 -1.26 17.89 1.56
N PRO A 46 0.04 17.83 1.89
CA PRO A 46 1.12 17.86 0.89
C PRO A 46 1.13 16.62 -0.02
N PHE A 47 0.35 15.59 0.32
CA PHE A 47 0.24 14.36 -0.43
C PHE A 47 -1.08 14.31 -1.20
N ASP A 48 -1.02 13.83 -2.45
CA ASP A 48 -2.21 13.54 -3.24
C ASP A 48 -2.89 12.26 -2.73
N GLU A 49 -2.09 11.26 -2.35
CA GLU A 49 -2.56 10.04 -1.72
C GLU A 49 -1.66 9.62 -0.55
N VAL A 50 -2.29 9.01 0.45
CA VAL A 50 -1.61 8.33 1.56
C VAL A 50 -1.89 6.84 1.44
N TRP A 51 -0.84 6.04 1.33
CA TRP A 51 -0.92 4.59 1.29
C TRP A 51 -0.42 4.00 2.59
N THR A 52 -1.11 3.00 3.10
CA THR A 52 -0.69 2.28 4.30
C THR A 52 -0.71 0.77 4.06
N LEU A 53 -0.21 0.04 5.04
CA LEU A 53 -0.12 -1.41 4.96
C LEU A 53 -0.65 -2.07 6.24
N ASN A 54 -1.12 -3.29 6.11
CA ASN A 54 -1.48 -4.17 7.21
C ASN A 54 -2.30 -3.43 8.29
N ARG A 55 -1.83 -3.42 9.54
CA ARG A 55 -2.54 -2.81 10.67
C ARG A 55 -2.59 -1.29 10.66
N GLY A 56 -1.90 -0.63 9.75
CA GLY A 56 -2.04 0.81 9.47
C GLY A 56 -3.46 1.21 9.09
N LEU A 57 -4.27 0.26 8.62
CA LEU A 57 -5.71 0.40 8.40
C LEU A 57 -6.44 1.16 9.53
N ARG A 58 -6.02 0.98 10.78
CA ARG A 58 -6.64 1.63 11.94
C ARG A 58 -5.87 2.82 12.51
N GLY A 59 -4.62 2.94 12.12
CA GLY A 59 -3.71 3.94 12.68
C GLY A 59 -3.70 5.26 11.93
N PHE A 60 -4.01 5.23 10.64
CA PHE A 60 -3.82 6.38 9.75
C PHE A 60 -5.01 6.58 8.83
N MET A 61 -5.35 7.85 8.57
CA MET A 61 -6.20 8.18 7.42
C MET A 61 -5.39 7.90 6.16
N HIS A 62 -5.98 7.14 5.24
CA HIS A 62 -5.31 6.71 4.03
C HIS A 62 -6.30 6.58 2.87
N ASP A 63 -5.76 6.56 1.67
CA ASP A 63 -6.51 6.43 0.42
C ASP A 63 -6.44 5.01 -0.15
N LYS A 64 -5.36 4.27 0.17
CA LYS A 64 -5.14 2.91 -0.32
C LYS A 64 -4.47 2.06 0.76
N LEU A 65 -4.95 0.84 0.93
CA LEU A 65 -4.35 -0.17 1.81
C LEU A 65 -3.62 -1.22 0.98
N PHE A 66 -2.44 -1.64 1.42
CA PHE A 66 -1.72 -2.78 0.88
C PHE A 66 -1.69 -3.91 1.89
N LEU A 67 -2.20 -5.06 1.49
CA LEU A 67 -2.27 -6.28 2.31
C LEU A 67 -1.86 -7.48 1.45
N MET A 68 -0.58 -7.77 1.44
CA MET A 68 -0.01 -8.80 0.58
C MET A 68 -0.12 -10.21 1.16
N ASP A 69 -0.51 -10.32 2.43
CA ASP A 69 -0.83 -11.60 3.07
C ASP A 69 -2.12 -12.20 2.49
N ASP A 70 -2.21 -13.52 2.47
CA ASP A 70 -3.42 -14.21 2.03
C ASP A 70 -4.61 -13.93 2.98
N LEU A 71 -5.73 -13.45 2.44
CA LEU A 71 -6.90 -13.08 3.22
C LEU A 71 -7.57 -14.28 3.92
N ARG A 72 -7.46 -15.49 3.36
CA ARG A 72 -8.00 -16.71 3.99
C ARG A 72 -7.13 -17.17 5.15
N TRP A 73 -5.81 -16.99 5.01
CA TRP A 73 -4.91 -17.19 6.14
C TRP A 73 -5.25 -16.21 7.28
N LEU A 74 -5.47 -14.94 6.93
CA LEU A 74 -5.85 -13.89 7.88
C LEU A 74 -7.15 -14.20 8.61
N GLU A 75 -8.19 -14.67 7.90
CA GLU A 75 -9.47 -15.08 8.51
C GLU A 75 -9.29 -16.18 9.56
N LYS A 76 -8.38 -17.10 9.30
CA LYS A 76 -8.09 -18.20 10.20
C LYS A 76 -7.38 -17.76 11.48
N HIS A 77 -6.47 -16.80 11.37
CA HIS A 77 -5.54 -16.44 12.46
C HIS A 77 -5.92 -15.13 13.18
N ASP A 78 -6.59 -14.19 12.51
CA ASP A 78 -7.08 -12.95 13.10
C ASP A 78 -8.45 -12.53 12.53
N LYS A 79 -9.49 -13.17 13.00
CA LYS A 79 -10.88 -12.95 12.55
C LYS A 79 -11.32 -11.48 12.75
N THR A 80 -10.82 -10.83 13.78
CA THR A 80 -11.17 -9.43 14.06
C THR A 80 -10.59 -8.51 13.01
N TYR A 81 -9.33 -8.68 12.68
CA TYR A 81 -8.68 -7.90 11.65
C TYR A 81 -9.27 -8.19 10.25
N ALA A 82 -9.50 -9.46 9.92
CA ALA A 82 -10.17 -9.84 8.67
C ALA A 82 -11.55 -9.18 8.52
N ARG A 83 -12.31 -9.05 9.61
CA ARG A 83 -13.59 -8.33 9.61
C ARG A 83 -13.42 -6.84 9.31
N TRP A 84 -12.37 -6.21 9.81
CA TRP A 84 -12.10 -4.80 9.51
C TRP A 84 -11.70 -4.61 8.05
N VAL A 85 -10.83 -5.45 7.52
CA VAL A 85 -10.45 -5.42 6.10
C VAL A 85 -11.67 -5.60 5.20
N ARG A 86 -12.57 -6.53 5.53
CA ARG A 86 -13.81 -6.75 4.78
C ARG A 86 -14.74 -5.52 4.79
N LYS A 87 -14.76 -4.77 5.88
CA LYS A 87 -15.57 -3.55 6.04
C LYS A 87 -14.84 -2.28 5.58
N HIS A 88 -13.58 -2.38 5.22
CA HIS A 88 -12.80 -1.26 4.76
C HIS A 88 -13.40 -0.69 3.47
N ASN A 89 -13.52 0.63 3.36
CA ASN A 89 -14.23 1.31 2.28
C ASN A 89 -13.29 1.97 1.25
N LYS A 90 -11.99 1.71 1.34
CA LYS A 90 -10.98 2.19 0.39
C LYS A 90 -10.38 1.01 -0.39
N PRO A 91 -9.80 1.24 -1.58
CA PRO A 91 -9.11 0.21 -2.32
C PRO A 91 -8.08 -0.53 -1.46
N THR A 92 -8.15 -1.85 -1.45
CA THR A 92 -7.22 -2.72 -0.74
C THR A 92 -6.49 -3.58 -1.75
N MET A 93 -5.22 -3.27 -1.99
CA MET A 93 -4.35 -4.04 -2.87
C MET A 93 -3.98 -5.35 -2.18
N VAL A 94 -4.27 -6.46 -2.83
CA VAL A 94 -4.10 -7.82 -2.29
C VAL A 94 -3.41 -8.73 -3.30
N SER A 95 -2.76 -9.79 -2.81
CA SER A 95 -2.17 -10.82 -3.68
C SER A 95 -3.26 -11.67 -4.38
N THR A 96 -4.37 -11.93 -3.70
CA THR A 96 -5.49 -12.72 -4.24
C THR A 96 -6.82 -12.08 -3.86
N VAL A 97 -7.66 -11.81 -4.86
CA VAL A 97 -8.99 -11.24 -4.66
C VAL A 97 -9.99 -12.32 -4.29
N TYR A 98 -10.79 -12.06 -3.27
CA TYR A 98 -11.92 -12.88 -2.88
C TYR A 98 -13.21 -12.04 -2.92
N HIS A 99 -14.29 -12.65 -3.42
CA HIS A 99 -15.58 -11.98 -3.66
C HIS A 99 -16.25 -11.38 -2.42
N ASP A 100 -15.93 -11.89 -1.24
CA ASP A 100 -16.43 -11.40 0.04
C ASP A 100 -15.61 -10.24 0.65
N TYR A 101 -14.65 -9.72 -0.12
CA TYR A 101 -13.88 -8.51 0.17
C TYR A 101 -14.14 -7.47 -0.94
N PRO A 102 -15.22 -6.68 -0.83
CA PRO A 102 -15.75 -5.87 -1.94
C PRO A 102 -14.81 -4.79 -2.45
N ASN A 103 -13.84 -4.35 -1.64
CA ASN A 103 -12.86 -3.32 -2.03
C ASN A 103 -11.45 -3.90 -2.29
N ALA A 104 -11.34 -5.23 -2.37
CA ALA A 104 -10.09 -5.88 -2.75
C ALA A 104 -9.80 -5.68 -4.23
N VAL A 105 -8.58 -5.26 -4.52
CA VAL A 105 -8.05 -5.06 -5.87
C VAL A 105 -6.80 -5.92 -6.02
N ALA A 106 -6.71 -6.67 -7.11
CA ALA A 106 -5.53 -7.48 -7.38
C ALA A 106 -4.29 -6.57 -7.55
N TYR A 107 -3.21 -6.89 -6.83
CA TYR A 107 -1.93 -6.28 -7.10
C TYR A 107 -1.42 -6.75 -8.48
N PRO A 108 -1.05 -5.86 -9.40
CA PRO A 108 -0.64 -6.23 -10.75
C PRO A 108 0.81 -6.77 -10.74
N LEU A 109 1.01 -7.93 -10.10
CA LEU A 109 2.34 -8.47 -9.84
C LEU A 109 3.16 -8.69 -11.11
N HIS A 110 2.54 -9.28 -12.13
CA HIS A 110 3.23 -9.60 -13.37
C HIS A 110 3.71 -8.34 -14.10
N GLU A 111 2.84 -7.36 -14.23
CA GLU A 111 3.11 -6.08 -14.89
C GLU A 111 4.19 -5.29 -14.15
N VAL A 112 4.13 -5.29 -12.82
CA VAL A 112 5.13 -4.63 -11.96
C VAL A 112 6.49 -5.31 -12.09
N MET A 113 6.54 -6.66 -12.06
CA MET A 113 7.79 -7.42 -12.24
C MET A 113 8.40 -7.17 -13.62
N GLU A 114 7.58 -7.16 -14.66
CA GLU A 114 8.04 -6.88 -16.02
C GLU A 114 8.58 -5.44 -16.17
N TYR A 115 7.95 -4.47 -15.50
CA TYR A 115 8.37 -3.07 -15.49
C TYR A 115 9.71 -2.87 -14.75
N ILE A 116 9.85 -3.45 -13.55
CA ILE A 116 11.03 -3.29 -12.70
C ILE A 116 12.19 -4.19 -13.19
N LYS A 117 11.88 -5.28 -13.86
CA LYS A 117 12.85 -6.32 -14.30
C LYS A 117 13.64 -6.95 -13.15
N ASP A 118 13.03 -7.00 -11.98
CA ASP A 118 13.61 -7.56 -10.75
C ASP A 118 12.48 -8.15 -9.90
N ASP A 119 12.73 -9.26 -9.23
CA ASP A 119 11.82 -9.96 -8.33
C ASP A 119 12.15 -9.78 -6.84
N ILE A 120 13.26 -9.11 -6.53
CA ILE A 120 13.74 -8.93 -5.14
C ILE A 120 12.76 -8.10 -4.30
N PHE A 121 11.94 -7.23 -4.92
CA PHE A 121 10.99 -6.39 -4.21
C PHE A 121 9.87 -7.19 -3.50
N THR A 122 9.71 -8.46 -3.78
CA THR A 122 8.61 -9.29 -3.23
C THR A 122 8.80 -9.72 -1.78
N GLN A 123 9.82 -9.22 -1.08
CA GLN A 123 10.16 -9.68 0.27
C GLN A 123 9.30 -9.08 1.38
N ASN A 124 8.76 -7.89 1.21
CA ASN A 124 7.91 -7.25 2.22
C ASN A 124 6.91 -6.28 1.59
N THR A 125 5.84 -5.95 2.31
CA THR A 125 4.76 -5.12 1.79
C THR A 125 5.21 -3.70 1.40
N VAL A 126 6.19 -3.11 2.10
CA VAL A 126 6.72 -1.78 1.73
C VAL A 126 7.37 -1.82 0.35
N SER A 127 8.11 -2.88 0.07
CA SER A 127 8.74 -3.07 -1.24
C SER A 127 7.70 -3.19 -2.36
N TYR A 128 6.60 -3.91 -2.13
CA TYR A 128 5.47 -3.95 -3.08
C TYR A 128 4.87 -2.56 -3.32
N MET A 129 4.74 -1.74 -2.26
CA MET A 129 4.21 -0.39 -2.38
C MET A 129 5.13 0.52 -3.19
N ILE A 130 6.45 0.45 -2.96
CA ILE A 130 7.45 1.21 -3.72
C ILE A 130 7.46 0.76 -5.18
N ALA A 131 7.46 -0.54 -5.43
CA ALA A 131 7.42 -1.11 -6.77
C ALA A 131 6.18 -0.67 -7.54
N TYR A 132 5.02 -0.67 -6.89
CA TYR A 132 3.79 -0.18 -7.47
C TYR A 132 3.83 1.32 -7.79
N ALA A 133 4.39 2.14 -6.89
CA ALA A 133 4.58 3.57 -7.11
C ALA A 133 5.47 3.84 -8.34
N MET A 134 6.53 3.07 -8.51
CA MET A 134 7.40 3.15 -9.69
C MET A 134 6.65 2.75 -10.97
N TYR A 135 5.90 1.67 -10.92
CA TYR A 135 5.12 1.16 -12.05
C TYR A 135 4.07 2.16 -12.54
N ILE A 136 3.37 2.84 -11.63
CA ILE A 136 2.39 3.88 -12.00
C ILE A 136 3.01 5.27 -12.18
N GLU A 137 4.34 5.37 -12.14
CA GLU A 137 5.10 6.60 -12.39
C GLU A 137 4.77 7.75 -11.43
N VAL A 138 4.71 7.47 -10.12
CA VAL A 138 4.58 8.51 -9.09
C VAL A 138 5.78 9.44 -9.16
N GLU A 139 5.55 10.76 -9.26
CA GLU A 139 6.62 11.76 -9.39
C GLU A 139 7.43 11.90 -8.09
N ARG A 140 6.78 11.78 -6.93
CA ARG A 140 7.41 11.88 -5.61
C ARG A 140 6.85 10.84 -4.66
N LEU A 141 7.73 10.11 -4.01
CA LEU A 141 7.39 9.12 -2.99
C LEU A 141 8.07 9.50 -1.67
N SER A 142 7.25 9.72 -0.63
CA SER A 142 7.74 9.90 0.75
C SER A 142 7.44 8.65 1.55
N VAL A 143 8.45 8.08 2.21
CA VAL A 143 8.31 6.82 2.96
C VAL A 143 8.52 7.09 4.44
N TYR A 144 7.55 6.70 5.26
CA TYR A 144 7.52 6.86 6.71
C TYR A 144 7.32 5.52 7.39
N GLY A 145 7.97 5.29 8.51
CA GLY A 145 7.77 4.08 9.30
C GLY A 145 8.38 2.80 8.71
N ALA A 146 9.26 2.93 7.72
CA ALA A 146 10.02 1.81 7.18
C ALA A 146 11.35 1.61 7.93
N ASP A 147 11.31 1.74 9.26
CA ASP A 147 12.51 1.73 10.11
C ASP A 147 13.07 0.33 10.36
N PHE A 148 12.29 -0.70 9.96
CA PHE A 148 12.61 -2.12 10.23
C PHE A 148 12.92 -2.45 11.70
N VAL A 149 12.52 -1.56 12.62
CA VAL A 149 12.69 -1.73 14.07
C VAL A 149 11.38 -2.27 14.65
N TYR A 150 11.43 -3.51 15.13
CA TYR A 150 10.32 -4.11 15.85
C TYR A 150 10.67 -4.19 17.35
N PRO A 151 9.76 -3.82 18.26
CA PRO A 151 10.03 -3.82 19.71
C PRO A 151 10.52 -5.15 20.28
N ASN A 152 10.28 -6.25 19.57
CA ASN A 152 10.69 -7.61 19.96
C ASN A 152 11.70 -8.24 18.99
N GLY A 153 12.38 -7.48 18.16
CA GLY A 153 13.65 -7.77 17.47
C GLY A 153 13.78 -9.01 16.57
N ASN A 154 12.82 -9.93 16.52
CA ASN A 154 13.12 -11.27 16.02
C ASN A 154 12.61 -11.63 14.61
N PHE A 155 11.80 -10.81 13.96
CA PHE A 155 11.23 -11.19 12.65
C PHE A 155 11.71 -10.32 11.48
N ALA A 156 12.10 -9.07 11.71
CA ALA A 156 12.52 -8.19 10.63
C ALA A 156 14.00 -8.34 10.26
N GLU A 157 14.84 -8.74 11.22
CA GLU A 157 16.29 -8.94 10.98
C GLU A 157 16.59 -10.22 10.17
N LYS A 158 15.62 -11.12 10.00
CA LYS A 158 15.78 -12.37 9.28
C LYS A 158 15.22 -12.38 7.86
N GLY A 159 14.58 -11.31 7.44
CA GLY A 159 13.93 -11.17 6.14
C GLY A 159 14.41 -9.97 5.34
N GLY A 160 15.47 -9.29 5.77
CA GLY A 160 16.11 -8.19 5.05
C GLY A 160 17.32 -8.67 4.26
#